data_bd5b7bb013e476cd3d3c06cff5643fa5
#
_entry.id   bd5b7bb013e476cd3d3c06cff5643fa5
#
_cell.length_a   1.000
_cell.length_b   1.000
_cell.length_c   1.000
_cell.angle_alpha   90.00
_cell.angle_beta   90.00
_cell.angle_gamma   90.00
#
_symmetry.space_group_name_H-M   'P 1'
#
loop_
_entity.id
_entity.type
_entity.pdbx_description
1 polymer ?
#
loop_
_entity_poly.entity_id
_entity_poly.type
_entity_poly.pdbx_seq_one_letter_code
_entity_poly.pdbx_strand_id
1 'polypeptide(L)'
;MEYIRDGVAAGSRVFAKGGVKLQLEAKSADEVLKRLRRANGQIAGVISMIEAGRDCEEVVTQLAAASRAIDRAGFKIIACGLRQCADGSDELRETSEAQLEHLFLSLA
;
A
#
# COMPACT_ATOMS: atom_id res chain seq x y z
N MET A 1 14.01 8.09 8.78
CA MET A 1 12.87 8.38 9.63
C MET A 1 12.15 9.63 9.25
N GLU A 2 12.87 10.74 9.17
CA GLU A 2 12.30 11.99 8.68
C GLU A 2 11.64 11.81 7.33
N TYR A 3 12.34 11.13 6.45
CA TYR A 3 11.88 10.89 5.10
C TYR A 3 10.53 10.16 5.09
N ILE A 4 10.40 9.11 5.90
CA ILE A 4 9.19 8.32 5.97
C ILE A 4 8.02 9.15 6.47
N ARG A 5 8.27 9.96 7.48
CA ARG A 5 7.26 10.83 8.06
C ARG A 5 6.80 11.86 7.05
N ASP A 6 7.75 12.46 6.34
CA ASP A 6 7.45 13.43 5.31
C ASP A 6 6.71 12.79 4.15
N GLY A 7 7.06 11.54 3.82
CA GLY A 7 6.37 10.80 2.79
C GLY A 7 4.90 10.58 3.12
N VAL A 8 4.61 10.27 4.37
CA VAL A 8 3.23 10.11 4.82
C VAL A 8 2.47 11.43 4.70
N ALA A 9 3.09 12.52 5.13
CA ALA A 9 2.46 13.83 5.02
C ALA A 9 2.23 14.21 3.55
N ALA A 10 3.18 13.92 2.69
CA ALA A 10 3.04 14.19 1.27
C ALA A 10 1.91 13.36 0.66
N GLY A 11 1.79 12.09 1.07
CA GLY A 11 0.70 11.24 0.63
C GLY A 11 -0.66 11.80 1.01
N SER A 12 -0.77 12.32 2.23
CA SER A 12 -2.01 12.94 2.68
C SER A 12 -2.35 14.16 1.85
N ARG A 13 -1.37 14.94 1.50
CA ARG A 13 -1.59 16.12 0.66
C ARG A 13 -2.06 15.77 -0.73
N VAL A 14 -1.56 14.66 -1.27
CA VAL A 14 -2.00 14.21 -2.60
C VAL A 14 -3.51 13.98 -2.60
N PHE A 15 -4.03 13.33 -1.57
CA PHE A 15 -5.47 13.11 -1.45
C PHE A 15 -6.25 14.38 -1.19
N ALA A 16 -5.67 15.29 -0.42
CA ALA A 16 -6.34 16.54 -0.10
C ALA A 16 -6.46 17.45 -1.31
N LYS A 17 -5.57 17.29 -2.27
CA LYS A 17 -5.46 18.18 -3.42
C LYS A 17 -6.40 17.75 -4.53
N GLY A 18 -7.64 18.15 -4.44
CA GLY A 18 -8.65 17.88 -5.46
C GLY A 18 -9.35 16.55 -5.29
N GLY A 19 -9.08 15.84 -4.20
CA GLY A 19 -9.73 14.56 -3.90
C GLY A 19 -10.31 14.55 -2.51
N VAL A 20 -11.01 13.47 -2.19
CA VAL A 20 -11.56 13.23 -0.86
C VAL A 20 -10.49 12.58 0.00
N LYS A 21 -10.39 13.03 1.24
CA LYS A 21 -9.46 12.43 2.18
C LYS A 21 -10.00 11.10 2.69
N LEU A 22 -9.28 10.03 2.40
CA LEU A 22 -9.62 8.69 2.85
C LEU A 22 -8.58 8.25 3.88
N GLN A 23 -9.04 7.68 4.98
CA GLN A 23 -8.16 7.25 6.05
C GLN A 23 -8.40 5.78 6.37
N LEU A 24 -7.35 5.10 6.80
CA LEU A 24 -7.47 3.72 7.23
C LEU A 24 -8.12 3.67 8.60
N GLU A 25 -9.11 2.80 8.74
CA GLU A 25 -9.68 2.49 10.05
C GLU A 25 -8.61 1.77 10.87
N ALA A 26 -8.69 1.89 12.20
CA ALA A 26 -7.70 1.29 13.08
C ALA A 26 -7.47 -0.19 12.82
N LYS A 27 -8.55 -0.95 12.65
CA LYS A 27 -8.46 -2.38 12.37
C LYS A 27 -7.77 -2.66 11.03
N SER A 28 -8.14 -1.91 10.01
CA SER A 28 -7.54 -2.06 8.68
C SER A 28 -6.07 -1.65 8.70
N ALA A 29 -5.75 -0.59 9.44
CA ALA A 29 -4.37 -0.14 9.58
C ALA A 29 -3.50 -1.24 10.21
N ASP A 30 -4.01 -1.93 11.23
CA ASP A 30 -3.28 -3.03 11.87
C ASP A 30 -3.00 -4.16 10.88
N GLU A 31 -3.99 -4.52 10.09
CA GLU A 31 -3.82 -5.57 9.08
C GLU A 31 -2.81 -5.18 8.01
N VAL A 32 -2.89 -3.94 7.54
CA VAL A 32 -1.97 -3.42 6.54
C VAL A 32 -0.55 -3.39 7.09
N LEU A 33 -0.38 -2.92 8.32
CA LEU A 33 0.93 -2.86 8.95
C LEU A 33 1.54 -4.25 9.11
N LYS A 34 0.75 -5.25 9.47
CA LYS A 34 1.25 -6.62 9.56
C LYS A 34 1.76 -7.12 8.21
N ARG A 35 1.02 -6.85 7.14
CA ARG A 35 1.41 -7.24 5.78
C ARG A 35 2.67 -6.51 5.35
N LEU A 36 2.77 -5.22 5.64
CA LEU A 36 3.94 -4.43 5.29
C LEU A 36 5.17 -4.85 6.07
N ARG A 37 5.01 -5.18 7.36
CA ARG A 37 6.13 -5.67 8.15
C ARG A 37 6.63 -7.01 7.63
N ARG A 38 5.73 -7.87 7.19
CA ARG A 38 6.10 -9.13 6.55
C ARG A 38 6.88 -8.86 5.26
N ALA A 39 6.37 -7.97 4.42
CA ALA A 39 7.04 -7.60 3.18
C ALA A 39 8.42 -7.01 3.45
N ASN A 40 8.52 -6.19 4.47
CA ASN A 40 9.78 -5.58 4.86
C ASN A 40 10.81 -6.66 5.24
N GLY A 41 10.38 -7.68 5.98
CA GLY A 41 11.24 -8.82 6.32
C GLY A 41 11.67 -9.60 5.07
N GLN A 42 10.77 -9.78 4.12
CA GLN A 42 11.08 -10.46 2.87
C GLN A 42 12.07 -9.66 2.03
N ILE A 43 11.93 -8.34 2.01
CA ILE A 43 12.88 -7.46 1.30
C ILE A 43 14.26 -7.56 1.94
N ALA A 44 14.32 -7.53 3.27
CA ALA A 44 15.57 -7.71 3.99
C ALA A 44 16.22 -9.05 3.65
N GLY A 45 15.38 -10.08 3.51
CA GLY A 45 15.84 -11.40 3.09
C GLY A 45 16.47 -11.39 1.71
N VAL A 46 15.85 -10.67 0.76
CA VAL A 46 16.39 -10.52 -0.60
C VAL A 46 17.77 -9.88 -0.56
N ILE A 47 17.91 -8.82 0.22
CA ILE A 47 19.18 -8.12 0.36
C ILE A 47 20.25 -9.06 0.90
N SER A 48 19.93 -9.82 1.96
CA SER A 48 20.85 -10.78 2.54
C SER A 48 21.26 -11.88 1.56
N MET A 49 20.29 -12.35 0.76
CA MET A 49 20.58 -13.38 -0.24
C MET A 49 21.56 -12.87 -1.30
N ILE A 50 21.37 -11.65 -1.76
CA ILE A 50 22.26 -11.04 -2.74
C ILE A 50 23.65 -10.88 -2.16
N GLU A 51 23.75 -10.40 -0.92
CA GLU A 51 25.02 -10.21 -0.24
C GLU A 51 25.74 -11.53 0.00
N ALA A 52 24.98 -12.60 0.20
CA ALA A 52 25.54 -13.94 0.40
C ALA A 52 25.87 -14.65 -0.91
N GLY A 53 25.58 -14.03 -2.05
CA GLY A 53 25.84 -14.63 -3.35
C GLY A 53 24.94 -15.81 -3.68
N ARG A 54 23.71 -15.77 -3.19
CA ARG A 54 22.74 -16.85 -3.46
C ARG A 54 22.32 -16.87 -4.92
N ASP A 55 21.81 -18.01 -5.33
CA ASP A 55 21.38 -18.23 -6.69
C ASP A 55 20.32 -17.24 -7.13
N CYS A 56 20.44 -16.77 -8.38
CA CYS A 56 19.52 -15.78 -8.95
C CYS A 56 18.06 -16.22 -8.89
N GLU A 57 17.81 -17.51 -9.14
CA GLU A 57 16.44 -18.04 -9.08
C GLU A 57 15.84 -17.91 -7.69
N GLU A 58 16.63 -18.20 -6.66
CA GLU A 58 16.16 -18.05 -5.27
C GLU A 58 15.86 -16.59 -4.95
N VAL A 59 16.72 -15.69 -5.41
CA VAL A 59 16.56 -14.25 -5.17
C VAL A 59 15.27 -13.74 -5.82
N VAL A 60 15.04 -14.14 -7.07
CA VAL A 60 13.85 -13.72 -7.81
C VAL A 60 12.57 -14.27 -7.17
N THR A 61 12.61 -15.53 -6.73
CA THR A 61 11.47 -16.14 -6.05
C THR A 61 11.11 -15.38 -4.79
N GLN A 62 12.11 -15.00 -4.00
CA GLN A 62 11.89 -14.23 -2.78
C GLN A 62 11.38 -12.83 -3.09
N LEU A 63 11.93 -12.20 -4.12
CA LEU A 63 11.49 -10.87 -4.54
C LEU A 63 10.04 -10.88 -4.99
N ALA A 64 9.64 -11.93 -5.73
CA ALA A 64 8.25 -12.08 -6.16
C ALA A 64 7.31 -12.21 -4.97
N ALA A 65 7.73 -12.91 -3.92
CA ALA A 65 6.92 -13.04 -2.71
C ALA A 65 6.75 -11.69 -2.03
N ALA A 66 7.82 -10.89 -1.96
CA ALA A 66 7.77 -9.55 -1.38
C ALA A 66 6.82 -8.66 -2.19
N SER A 67 6.90 -8.74 -3.49
CA SER A 67 6.04 -7.97 -4.39
C SER A 67 4.56 -8.28 -4.15
N ARG A 68 4.23 -9.56 -4.05
CA ARG A 68 2.84 -9.97 -3.78
C ARG A 68 2.36 -9.48 -2.42
N ALA A 69 3.23 -9.49 -1.42
CA ALA A 69 2.86 -9.00 -0.09
C ALA A 69 2.56 -7.50 -0.11
N ILE A 70 3.34 -6.74 -0.86
CA ILE A 70 3.13 -5.30 -1.02
C ILE A 70 1.82 -5.04 -1.75
N ASP A 71 1.55 -5.77 -2.82
CA ASP A 71 0.31 -5.63 -3.59
C ASP A 71 -0.91 -5.91 -2.73
N ARG A 72 -0.85 -6.94 -1.91
CA ARG A 72 -1.96 -7.28 -1.00
C ARG A 72 -2.21 -6.17 0.01
N ALA A 73 -1.15 -5.54 0.51
CA ALA A 73 -1.31 -4.41 1.41
C ALA A 73 -1.98 -3.24 0.69
N GLY A 74 -1.56 -2.96 -0.54
CA GLY A 74 -2.15 -1.90 -1.34
C GLY A 74 -3.63 -2.14 -1.63
N PHE A 75 -3.99 -3.35 -2.01
CA PHE A 75 -5.39 -3.70 -2.28
C PHE A 75 -6.23 -3.60 -1.01
N LYS A 76 -5.66 -3.94 0.14
CA LYS A 76 -6.38 -3.80 1.41
C LYS A 76 -6.69 -2.34 1.72
N ILE A 77 -5.75 -1.46 1.43
CA ILE A 77 -5.96 -0.02 1.60
C ILE A 77 -7.09 0.47 0.69
N ILE A 78 -7.06 0.04 -0.56
CA ILE A 78 -8.09 0.41 -1.54
C ILE A 78 -9.45 -0.12 -1.11
N ALA A 79 -9.51 -1.37 -0.63
CA ALA A 79 -10.76 -1.96 -0.15
C ALA A 79 -11.34 -1.18 1.02
N CYS A 80 -10.48 -0.72 1.92
CA CYS A 80 -10.90 0.13 3.04
C CYS A 80 -11.52 1.42 2.53
N GLY A 81 -10.87 2.05 1.54
CA GLY A 81 -11.38 3.27 0.92
C GLY A 81 -12.73 3.06 0.26
N LEU A 82 -12.91 1.92 -0.42
CA LEU A 82 -14.19 1.60 -1.06
C LEU A 82 -15.32 1.48 -0.03
N ARG A 83 -15.04 0.88 1.12
CA ARG A 83 -16.04 0.80 2.19
C ARG A 83 -16.43 2.17 2.69
N GLN A 84 -15.46 3.08 2.82
CA GLN A 84 -15.73 4.45 3.23
C GLN A 84 -16.58 5.17 2.18
N CYS A 85 -16.31 4.93 0.91
CA CYS A 85 -17.08 5.50 -0.18
C CYS A 85 -18.55 5.06 -0.11
N ALA A 86 -18.77 3.80 0.20
CA ALA A 86 -20.12 3.25 0.27
C ALA A 86 -20.97 3.91 1.34
N ASP A 87 -20.36 4.44 2.37
CA ASP A 87 -21.02 5.07 3.51
C ASP A 87 -21.20 6.58 3.30
N GLY A 88 -20.69 7.14 2.21
CA GLY A 88 -20.75 8.58 1.96
C GLY A 88 -21.94 9.00 1.10
N SER A 89 -22.02 10.30 0.82
CA SER A 89 -23.01 10.83 -0.12
C SER A 89 -22.69 10.36 -1.53
N ASP A 90 -23.65 10.43 -2.44
CA ASP A 90 -23.44 10.02 -3.82
C ASP A 90 -22.32 10.80 -4.49
N GLU A 91 -22.28 12.10 -4.29
CA GLU A 91 -21.25 12.96 -4.85
C GLU A 91 -19.88 12.60 -4.29
N LEU A 92 -19.79 12.42 -2.97
CA LEU A 92 -18.59 12.04 -2.29
C LEU A 92 -18.10 10.66 -2.77
N ARG A 93 -19.05 9.74 -2.93
CA ARG A 93 -18.73 8.39 -3.37
C ARG A 93 -18.16 8.39 -4.79
N GLU A 94 -18.77 9.15 -5.69
CA GLU A 94 -18.29 9.25 -7.07
C GLU A 94 -16.86 9.75 -7.15
N THR A 95 -16.57 10.83 -6.42
CA THR A 95 -15.22 11.40 -6.38
C THR A 95 -14.21 10.41 -5.80
N SER A 96 -14.60 9.75 -4.71
CA SER A 96 -13.71 8.79 -4.04
C SER A 96 -13.46 7.55 -4.89
N GLU A 97 -14.48 7.07 -5.58
CA GLU A 97 -14.31 5.90 -6.45
C GLU A 97 -13.37 6.17 -7.61
N ALA A 98 -13.47 7.35 -8.22
CA ALA A 98 -12.56 7.75 -9.28
C ALA A 98 -11.13 7.83 -8.77
N GLN A 99 -10.95 8.38 -7.58
CA GLN A 99 -9.66 8.50 -6.94
C GLN A 99 -9.06 7.12 -6.65
N LEU A 100 -9.87 6.20 -6.14
CA LEU A 100 -9.43 4.84 -5.82
C LEU A 100 -9.11 4.04 -7.08
N GLU A 101 -9.88 4.22 -8.14
CA GLU A 101 -9.59 3.59 -9.42
C GLU A 101 -8.23 4.01 -9.93
N HIS A 102 -7.92 5.30 -9.85
CA HIS A 102 -6.63 5.83 -10.25
C HIS A 102 -5.50 5.18 -9.45
N LEU A 103 -5.69 5.05 -8.13
CA LEU A 103 -4.71 4.43 -7.26
C LEU A 103 -4.54 2.94 -7.56
N PHE A 104 -5.64 2.26 -7.84
CA PHE A 104 -5.59 0.83 -8.20
C PHE A 104 -4.78 0.62 -9.46
N LEU A 105 -5.00 1.47 -10.47
CA LEU A 105 -4.25 1.39 -11.71
C LEU A 105 -2.77 1.68 -11.52
N SER A 106 -2.45 2.49 -10.51
CA SER A 106 -1.04 2.76 -10.17
C SER A 106 -0.33 1.52 -9.64
N LEU A 107 -1.06 0.63 -8.96
CA LEU A 107 -0.49 -0.62 -8.43
C LEU A 107 -0.36 -1.69 -9.52
N ALA A 108 -1.21 -1.64 -10.49
CA ALA A 108 -1.17 -2.60 -11.59
C ALA A 108 -0.06 -2.25 -12.56
#